data_ef5ad75ed0e27a3ec37391363739773a
#
_entry.id   ef5ad75ed0e27a3ec37391363739773a
#
_cell.length_a   1.000
_cell.length_b   1.000
_cell.length_c   1.000
_cell.angle_alpha   90.00
_cell.angle_beta   90.00
_cell.angle_gamma   90.00
#
_symmetry.space_group_name_H-M   'P 1'
#
loop_
_entity.id
_entity.type
_entity.pdbx_description
1 polymer ?
#
loop_
_entity_poly.entity_id
_entity_poly.type
_entity_poly.pdbx_seq_one_letter_code
_entity_poly.pdbx_strand_id
1 'polypeptide(L)'
;SGSGLGDGTPPNWQTNKWVQKGEMTTKMGADQEWRIEPESTYEIFIFGFDKYGHRTTDVSVTEFTTPEYVAPTDFKLEFEFSEIEMRSFTCKVTPSHDDVWYHVGIINAEVFDSYNGNWLKFLDDLIHGDGGGDLSQYVGEEILSTDCTPGTQYVAYGFAYASGTYPVSYTHL
;
A
#
# COMPACT_ATOMS: atom_id res chain seq x y z
N SER A 1 23.06 -3.60 -1.65
CA SER A 1 23.30 -4.97 -2.15
C SER A 1 22.70 -5.07 -3.54
N GLY A 2 23.58 -5.06 -4.54
CA GLY A 2 23.18 -5.10 -5.93
C GLY A 2 22.41 -6.38 -6.25
N SER A 3 21.23 -6.23 -6.74
CA SER A 3 20.55 -7.28 -7.48
C SER A 3 21.45 -7.62 -8.68
N GLY A 4 21.98 -8.82 -8.66
CA GLY A 4 22.82 -9.30 -9.72
C GLY A 4 22.13 -9.12 -11.06
N LEU A 5 22.86 -8.57 -11.99
CA LEU A 5 22.56 -8.77 -13.40
C LEU A 5 22.48 -10.29 -13.59
N GLY A 6 21.28 -10.80 -13.83
CA GLY A 6 21.05 -12.21 -14.05
C GLY A 6 21.94 -12.72 -15.18
N ASP A 7 22.02 -13.98 -15.36
CA ASP A 7 22.64 -14.88 -16.35
C ASP A 7 23.38 -14.29 -17.58
N GLY A 8 23.60 -12.97 -17.66
CA GLY A 8 24.24 -12.29 -18.80
C GLY A 8 23.35 -12.14 -20.05
N THR A 9 22.09 -12.50 -19.96
CA THR A 9 21.14 -12.26 -21.05
C THR A 9 20.84 -10.76 -21.14
N PRO A 10 21.05 -10.10 -22.28
CA PRO A 10 20.71 -8.69 -22.42
C PRO A 10 19.22 -8.46 -22.14
N PRO A 11 18.86 -7.39 -21.40
CA PRO A 11 17.47 -7.08 -21.13
C PRO A 11 16.70 -6.90 -22.45
N ASN A 12 15.52 -7.51 -22.53
CA ASN A 12 14.64 -7.31 -23.67
C ASN A 12 13.93 -5.93 -23.55
N TRP A 13 14.56 -4.91 -24.05
CA TRP A 13 14.05 -3.53 -24.01
C TRP A 13 12.67 -3.39 -24.66
N GLN A 14 12.31 -4.25 -25.61
CA GLN A 14 11.04 -4.15 -26.34
C GLN A 14 9.83 -4.57 -25.48
N THR A 15 10.05 -5.35 -24.44
CA THR A 15 9.00 -5.84 -23.55
C THR A 15 9.03 -5.16 -22.18
N ASN A 16 9.97 -4.26 -21.94
CA ASN A 16 10.05 -3.54 -20.69
C ASN A 16 8.94 -2.47 -20.62
N LYS A 17 8.12 -2.49 -19.59
CA LYS A 17 6.98 -1.56 -19.40
C LYS A 17 7.38 -0.06 -19.37
N TRP A 18 8.64 0.22 -19.07
CA TRP A 18 9.20 1.58 -19.01
C TRP A 18 9.79 2.07 -20.33
N VAL A 19 9.84 1.21 -21.34
CA VAL A 19 10.31 1.56 -22.68
C VAL A 19 9.10 1.84 -23.56
N GLN A 20 8.97 3.08 -23.97
CA GLN A 20 7.84 3.54 -24.76
C GLN A 20 8.31 4.12 -26.10
N LYS A 21 7.42 4.11 -27.07
CA LYS A 21 7.63 4.72 -28.39
C LYS A 21 6.52 5.70 -28.69
N GLY A 22 6.90 6.96 -28.90
CA GLY A 22 5.96 8.05 -29.15
C GLY A 22 5.46 8.71 -27.86
N GLU A 23 4.35 9.39 -27.95
CA GLU A 23 3.72 10.07 -26.81
C GLU A 23 3.14 9.05 -25.82
N MET A 24 3.32 9.32 -24.53
CA MET A 24 2.82 8.47 -23.45
C MET A 24 2.20 9.32 -22.36
N THR A 25 1.06 8.87 -21.85
CA THR A 25 0.46 9.36 -20.61
C THR A 25 0.33 8.19 -19.65
N THR A 26 0.85 8.34 -18.45
CA THR A 26 0.73 7.31 -17.39
C THR A 26 0.42 7.95 -16.05
N LYS A 27 -0.34 7.24 -15.22
CA LYS A 27 -0.58 7.61 -13.83
C LYS A 27 0.41 6.83 -12.97
N MET A 28 1.28 7.53 -12.26
CA MET A 28 2.23 6.94 -11.32
C MET A 28 1.66 6.93 -9.90
N GLY A 29 2.09 6.00 -9.06
CA GLY A 29 1.67 5.92 -7.66
C GLY A 29 0.29 5.27 -7.44
N ALA A 30 -0.34 4.76 -8.52
CA ALA A 30 -1.63 4.07 -8.42
C ALA A 30 -1.48 2.56 -8.15
N ASP A 31 -0.28 2.03 -8.30
CA ASP A 31 0.06 0.64 -7.99
C ASP A 31 1.01 0.59 -6.79
N GLN A 32 0.97 -0.49 -6.03
CA GLN A 32 1.79 -0.68 -4.83
C GLN A 32 3.30 -0.77 -5.12
N GLU A 33 3.68 -0.96 -6.38
CA GLU A 33 5.06 -1.14 -6.79
C GLU A 33 5.83 0.20 -6.81
N TRP A 34 5.12 1.33 -6.97
CA TRP A 34 5.70 2.68 -7.08
C TRP A 34 4.94 3.67 -6.21
N ARG A 35 5.14 3.55 -4.93
CA ARG A 35 4.53 4.45 -3.97
C ARG A 35 5.16 5.85 -4.07
N ILE A 36 4.30 6.83 -4.26
CA ILE A 36 4.65 8.25 -4.21
C ILE A 36 4.20 8.80 -2.86
N GLU A 37 5.16 9.24 -2.05
CA GLU A 37 4.88 9.83 -0.75
C GLU A 37 4.40 11.29 -0.89
N PRO A 38 3.51 11.77 0.00
CA PRO A 38 3.15 13.19 0.07
C PRO A 38 4.34 14.07 0.43
N GLU A 39 4.26 15.37 0.13
CA GLU A 39 5.27 16.39 0.46
C GLU A 39 6.70 16.01 0.07
N SER A 40 6.85 15.18 -0.95
CA SER A 40 8.12 14.64 -1.40
C SER A 40 8.46 15.13 -2.79
N THR A 41 9.74 15.45 -3.01
CA THR A 41 10.23 15.89 -4.31
C THR A 41 10.77 14.70 -5.09
N TYR A 42 10.34 14.57 -6.32
CA TYR A 42 10.72 13.50 -7.25
C TYR A 42 11.31 14.08 -8.52
N GLU A 43 12.24 13.35 -9.10
CA GLU A 43 12.79 13.63 -10.41
C GLU A 43 12.36 12.55 -11.40
N ILE A 44 11.82 12.97 -12.53
CA ILE A 44 11.58 12.10 -13.69
C ILE A 44 12.67 12.37 -14.70
N PHE A 45 13.37 11.33 -15.10
CA PHE A 45 14.38 11.43 -16.14
C PHE A 45 14.02 10.56 -17.33
N ILE A 46 14.21 11.09 -18.53
CA ILE A 46 13.87 10.45 -19.81
C ILE A 46 15.08 10.58 -20.74
N PHE A 47 15.39 9.50 -21.41
CA PHE A 47 16.39 9.50 -22.48
C PHE A 47 16.06 8.46 -23.54
N GLY A 48 16.52 8.71 -24.76
CA GLY A 48 16.39 7.79 -25.88
C GLY A 48 17.55 6.79 -25.94
N PHE A 49 17.28 5.60 -26.40
CA PHE A 49 18.32 4.59 -26.66
C PHE A 49 17.99 3.75 -27.90
N ASP A 50 19.02 3.14 -28.48
CA ASP A 50 18.92 2.27 -29.63
C ASP A 50 18.53 0.83 -29.26
N LYS A 51 18.37 -0.02 -30.26
CA LYS A 51 18.05 -1.45 -30.08
C LYS A 51 19.11 -2.24 -29.31
N TYR A 52 20.30 -1.71 -29.15
CA TYR A 52 21.39 -2.33 -28.40
C TYR A 52 21.54 -1.79 -26.97
N GLY A 53 20.69 -0.80 -26.59
CA GLY A 53 20.72 -0.17 -25.27
C GLY A 53 21.69 1.02 -25.16
N HIS A 54 22.27 1.48 -26.27
CA HIS A 54 23.13 2.67 -26.24
C HIS A 54 22.27 3.92 -26.22
N ARG A 55 22.57 4.83 -25.30
CA ARG A 55 21.89 6.13 -25.20
C ARG A 55 22.07 6.94 -26.48
N THR A 56 20.98 7.43 -27.03
CA THR A 56 20.94 8.19 -28.29
C THR A 56 20.57 9.65 -28.13
N THR A 57 20.10 10.06 -26.94
CA THR A 57 19.74 11.46 -26.63
C THR A 57 20.37 11.87 -25.29
N ASP A 58 20.40 13.17 -25.02
CA ASP A 58 20.68 13.65 -23.70
C ASP A 58 19.55 13.24 -22.74
N VAL A 59 19.87 13.22 -21.43
CA VAL A 59 18.90 12.96 -20.38
C VAL A 59 18.10 14.24 -20.14
N SER A 60 16.79 14.15 -20.30
CA SER A 60 15.87 15.20 -19.85
C SER A 60 15.41 14.89 -18.44
N VAL A 61 15.51 15.85 -17.52
CA VAL A 61 15.08 15.73 -16.13
C VAL A 61 14.00 16.75 -15.85
N THR A 62 12.95 16.31 -15.17
CA THR A 62 11.86 17.18 -14.69
C THR A 62 11.62 16.88 -13.22
N GLU A 63 11.62 17.89 -12.39
CA GLU A 63 11.33 17.83 -10.97
C GLU A 63 9.85 18.17 -10.73
N PHE A 64 9.23 17.49 -9.76
CA PHE A 64 7.92 17.85 -9.22
C PHE A 64 7.85 17.50 -7.75
N THR A 65 7.02 18.24 -7.01
CA THR A 65 6.76 17.99 -5.58
C THR A 65 5.30 17.57 -5.42
N THR A 66 5.08 16.50 -4.68
CA THR A 66 3.72 16.04 -4.34
C THR A 66 3.11 16.96 -3.30
N PRO A 67 1.80 17.22 -3.37
CA PRO A 67 1.11 18.02 -2.37
C PRO A 67 1.06 17.32 -1.02
N GLU A 68 0.72 18.07 0.03
CA GLU A 68 0.36 17.51 1.33
C GLU A 68 -0.86 16.58 1.17
N TYR A 69 -0.78 15.42 1.84
CA TYR A 69 -1.91 14.50 1.90
C TYR A 69 -2.72 14.75 3.16
N VAL A 70 -3.95 15.18 2.97
CA VAL A 70 -4.91 15.36 4.07
C VAL A 70 -5.99 14.29 3.91
N ALA A 71 -6.00 13.30 4.81
CA ALA A 71 -7.07 12.31 4.82
C ALA A 71 -8.40 12.97 5.18
N PRO A 72 -9.50 12.61 4.51
CA PRO A 72 -10.82 13.05 4.90
C PRO A 72 -11.13 12.68 6.36
N THR A 73 -11.65 13.63 7.14
CA THR A 73 -11.96 13.41 8.56
C THR A 73 -13.15 12.47 8.77
N ASP A 74 -13.95 12.25 7.74
CA ASP A 74 -15.11 11.37 7.69
C ASP A 74 -14.79 10.00 7.05
N PHE A 75 -13.50 9.72 6.78
CA PHE A 75 -13.08 8.43 6.25
C PHE A 75 -13.51 7.28 7.15
N LYS A 76 -14.11 6.25 6.55
CA LYS A 76 -14.56 5.03 7.21
C LYS A 76 -14.23 3.82 6.36
N LEU A 77 -14.07 2.69 7.03
CA LEU A 77 -13.96 1.37 6.43
C LEU A 77 -15.16 0.53 6.87
N GLU A 78 -15.80 -0.10 5.93
CA GLU A 78 -16.80 -1.14 6.18
C GLU A 78 -16.17 -2.52 5.96
N PHE A 79 -16.48 -3.46 6.84
CA PHE A 79 -15.95 -4.81 6.82
C PHE A 79 -17.08 -5.81 6.67
N GLU A 80 -16.97 -6.71 5.70
CA GLU A 80 -17.93 -7.77 5.46
C GLU A 80 -17.19 -9.12 5.49
N PHE A 81 -17.58 -10.02 6.40
CA PHE A 81 -17.00 -11.35 6.51
C PHE A 81 -17.81 -12.37 5.75
N SER A 82 -17.13 -13.25 5.04
CA SER A 82 -17.73 -14.34 4.27
C SER A 82 -16.81 -15.56 4.27
N GLU A 83 -17.30 -16.67 3.74
CA GLU A 83 -16.55 -17.92 3.61
C GLU A 83 -15.86 -18.33 4.93
N ILE A 84 -16.61 -18.21 6.05
CA ILE A 84 -16.11 -18.53 7.38
C ILE A 84 -16.02 -20.05 7.51
N GLU A 85 -14.79 -20.55 7.54
CA GLU A 85 -14.47 -21.96 7.70
C GLU A 85 -13.75 -22.21 9.04
N MET A 86 -13.41 -23.44 9.33
CA MET A 86 -12.73 -23.81 10.57
C MET A 86 -11.37 -23.13 10.72
N ARG A 87 -10.67 -22.86 9.63
CA ARG A 87 -9.27 -22.37 9.64
C ARG A 87 -9.02 -21.16 8.73
N SER A 88 -10.05 -20.63 8.11
CA SER A 88 -9.95 -19.49 7.21
C SER A 88 -11.25 -18.71 7.15
N PHE A 89 -11.15 -17.46 6.74
CA PHE A 89 -12.28 -16.63 6.38
C PHE A 89 -11.84 -15.58 5.36
N THR A 90 -12.82 -15.00 4.70
CA THR A 90 -12.64 -13.89 3.76
C THR A 90 -13.21 -12.62 4.39
N CYS A 91 -12.46 -11.53 4.34
CA CYS A 91 -12.89 -10.21 4.77
C CYS A 91 -12.84 -9.25 3.58
N LYS A 92 -14.00 -8.75 3.17
CA LYS A 92 -14.11 -7.67 2.21
C LYS A 92 -14.05 -6.34 2.95
N VAL A 93 -13.24 -5.43 2.46
CA VAL A 93 -13.04 -4.08 3.02
C VAL A 93 -13.47 -3.06 1.98
N THR A 94 -14.40 -2.20 2.34
CA THR A 94 -14.91 -1.14 1.46
C THR A 94 -14.66 0.22 2.10
N PRO A 95 -13.79 1.05 1.52
CA PRO A 95 -13.56 2.40 2.00
C PRO A 95 -14.68 3.36 1.58
N SER A 96 -14.95 4.38 2.40
CA SER A 96 -15.90 5.45 2.06
C SER A 96 -15.39 6.39 0.97
N HIS A 97 -14.09 6.37 0.69
CA HIS A 97 -13.40 7.17 -0.32
C HIS A 97 -12.40 6.31 -1.06
N ASP A 98 -12.58 6.10 -2.35
CA ASP A 98 -11.81 5.15 -3.16
C ASP A 98 -10.36 5.59 -3.45
N ASP A 99 -10.04 6.84 -3.20
CA ASP A 99 -8.73 7.45 -3.47
C ASP A 99 -7.88 7.64 -2.22
N VAL A 100 -8.39 7.22 -1.05
CA VAL A 100 -7.69 7.32 0.23
C VAL A 100 -6.86 6.07 0.49
N TRP A 101 -5.59 6.26 0.82
CA TRP A 101 -4.71 5.18 1.27
C TRP A 101 -5.02 4.78 2.71
N TYR A 102 -5.16 3.49 2.95
CA TYR A 102 -5.46 2.96 4.27
C TYR A 102 -4.67 1.67 4.55
N HIS A 103 -4.49 1.39 5.82
CA HIS A 103 -4.05 0.10 6.32
C HIS A 103 -5.26 -0.68 6.84
N VAL A 104 -5.23 -1.99 6.64
CA VAL A 104 -6.16 -2.91 7.28
C VAL A 104 -5.39 -4.09 7.86
N GLY A 105 -5.79 -4.54 9.04
CA GLY A 105 -5.25 -5.72 9.69
C GLY A 105 -6.35 -6.55 10.35
N ILE A 106 -6.00 -7.79 10.62
CA ILE A 106 -6.85 -8.73 11.35
C ILE A 106 -6.04 -9.25 12.53
N ILE A 107 -6.60 -9.13 13.72
CA ILE A 107 -5.92 -9.47 14.99
C ILE A 107 -6.83 -10.29 15.89
N ASN A 108 -6.25 -11.09 16.76
CA ASN A 108 -6.99 -11.78 17.82
C ASN A 108 -7.70 -10.77 18.73
N ALA A 109 -9.00 -11.00 19.01
CA ALA A 109 -9.81 -10.11 19.80
C ALA A 109 -9.25 -9.88 21.22
N GLU A 110 -8.72 -10.91 21.87
CA GLU A 110 -8.12 -10.77 23.21
C GLU A 110 -6.93 -9.79 23.22
N VAL A 111 -6.11 -9.83 22.17
CA VAL A 111 -4.99 -8.90 22.02
C VAL A 111 -5.51 -7.47 21.80
N PHE A 112 -6.48 -7.31 20.91
CA PHE A 112 -7.08 -6.01 20.64
C PHE A 112 -7.75 -5.41 21.87
N ASP A 113 -8.55 -6.18 22.58
CA ASP A 113 -9.27 -5.76 23.79
C ASP A 113 -8.33 -5.42 24.95
N SER A 114 -7.11 -5.97 24.99
CA SER A 114 -6.11 -5.63 26.00
C SER A 114 -5.70 -4.16 26.00
N TYR A 115 -5.90 -3.47 24.91
CA TYR A 115 -5.67 -2.02 24.80
C TYR A 115 -6.77 -1.17 25.45
N ASN A 116 -7.91 -1.77 25.85
CA ASN A 116 -9.03 -1.10 26.52
C ASN A 116 -9.51 0.16 25.78
N GLY A 117 -9.56 0.12 24.45
CA GLY A 117 -9.95 1.26 23.61
C GLY A 117 -8.89 2.36 23.49
N ASN A 118 -7.69 2.14 23.98
CA ASN A 118 -6.57 3.08 23.79
C ASN A 118 -5.96 2.93 22.39
N TRP A 119 -6.61 3.52 21.41
CA TRP A 119 -6.23 3.50 20.01
C TRP A 119 -4.85 4.06 19.73
N LEU A 120 -4.48 5.14 20.41
CA LEU A 120 -3.16 5.76 20.21
C LEU A 120 -2.04 4.80 20.61
N LYS A 121 -2.21 4.10 21.73
CA LYS A 121 -1.24 3.09 22.16
C LYS A 121 -1.21 1.90 21.20
N PHE A 122 -2.38 1.42 20.75
CA PHE A 122 -2.46 0.34 19.78
C PHE A 122 -1.74 0.68 18.48
N LEU A 123 -1.98 1.87 17.92
CA LEU A 123 -1.32 2.34 16.71
C LEU A 123 0.18 2.55 16.91
N ASP A 124 0.60 3.09 18.06
CA ASP A 124 2.01 3.27 18.38
C ASP A 124 2.75 1.92 18.45
N ASP A 125 2.18 0.94 19.15
CA ASP A 125 2.73 -0.40 19.24
C ASP A 125 2.73 -1.11 17.86
N LEU A 126 1.74 -0.86 17.02
CA LEU A 126 1.64 -1.42 15.68
C LEU A 126 2.71 -0.83 14.73
N ILE A 127 2.98 0.46 14.83
CA ILE A 127 3.91 1.18 13.95
C ILE A 127 5.35 1.06 14.43
N HIS A 128 5.58 1.13 15.74
CA HIS A 128 6.91 1.25 16.34
C HIS A 128 7.30 0.08 17.27
N GLY A 129 6.39 -0.87 17.52
CA GLY A 129 6.66 -2.03 18.39
C GLY A 129 7.61 -3.06 17.78
N ASP A 130 8.05 -4.04 18.58
CA ASP A 130 8.99 -5.13 18.24
C ASP A 130 8.46 -6.12 17.18
N GLY A 131 7.90 -5.70 16.17
CA GLY A 131 7.29 -6.40 15.05
C GLY A 131 6.59 -5.40 14.16
N GLY A 132 6.65 -4.14 14.56
CA GLY A 132 6.22 -3.00 13.77
C GLY A 132 7.06 -2.97 12.50
N GLY A 133 6.44 -3.30 11.41
CA GLY A 133 7.08 -3.42 10.11
C GLY A 133 6.20 -2.80 9.06
N ASP A 134 6.48 -3.20 7.89
CA ASP A 134 5.84 -2.78 6.66
C ASP A 134 4.31 -2.98 6.74
N LEU A 135 3.60 -1.92 7.14
CA LEU A 135 2.15 -1.93 7.18
C LEU A 135 1.65 -1.93 5.73
N SER A 136 1.01 -3.01 5.34
CA SER A 136 0.39 -3.10 4.01
C SER A 136 -0.58 -1.95 3.80
N GLN A 137 -0.50 -1.30 2.66
CA GLN A 137 -1.35 -0.18 2.30
C GLN A 137 -2.21 -0.53 1.11
N TYR A 138 -3.47 -0.13 1.21
CA TYR A 138 -4.51 -0.39 0.23
C TYR A 138 -5.17 0.90 -0.23
N VAL A 139 -5.79 0.86 -1.39
CA VAL A 139 -6.61 1.94 -1.96
C VAL A 139 -7.76 1.31 -2.72
N GLY A 140 -8.98 1.85 -2.57
CA GLY A 140 -10.17 1.22 -3.11
C GLY A 140 -10.62 -0.03 -2.33
N GLU A 141 -11.51 -0.82 -2.92
CA GLU A 141 -12.02 -2.06 -2.30
C GLU A 141 -10.94 -3.14 -2.27
N GLU A 142 -10.87 -3.89 -1.15
CA GLU A 142 -9.91 -4.98 -0.97
C GLU A 142 -10.60 -6.24 -0.43
N ILE A 143 -10.08 -7.40 -0.81
CA ILE A 143 -10.54 -8.71 -0.33
C ILE A 143 -9.37 -9.46 0.28
N LEU A 144 -9.45 -9.68 1.57
CA LEU A 144 -8.41 -10.36 2.35
C LEU A 144 -8.86 -11.78 2.70
N SER A 145 -8.02 -12.77 2.37
CA SER A 145 -8.18 -14.13 2.86
C SER A 145 -7.19 -14.38 3.98
N THR A 146 -7.67 -14.85 5.12
CA THR A 146 -6.86 -14.98 6.34
C THR A 146 -7.03 -16.37 6.94
N ASP A 147 -5.90 -16.99 7.31
CA ASP A 147 -5.90 -18.18 8.13
C ASP A 147 -6.28 -17.84 9.57
N CYS A 148 -7.07 -18.70 10.21
CA CYS A 148 -7.51 -18.51 11.58
C CYS A 148 -7.38 -19.77 12.45
N THR A 149 -7.36 -19.56 13.77
CA THR A 149 -7.40 -20.63 14.75
C THR A 149 -8.85 -20.93 15.12
N PRO A 150 -9.29 -22.20 15.09
CA PRO A 150 -10.64 -22.56 15.48
C PRO A 150 -11.04 -22.10 16.88
N GLY A 151 -12.25 -21.54 17.02
CA GLY A 151 -12.77 -21.08 18.30
C GLY A 151 -12.15 -19.78 18.83
N THR A 152 -11.43 -19.05 17.99
CA THR A 152 -10.81 -17.76 18.32
C THR A 152 -11.63 -16.63 17.69
N GLN A 153 -11.91 -15.60 18.46
CA GLN A 153 -12.51 -14.37 17.94
C GLN A 153 -11.43 -13.45 17.34
N TYR A 154 -11.77 -12.78 16.26
CA TYR A 154 -10.90 -11.85 15.56
C TYR A 154 -11.53 -10.47 15.43
N VAL A 155 -10.71 -9.45 15.30
CA VAL A 155 -11.10 -8.09 15.00
C VAL A 155 -10.45 -7.68 13.69
N ALA A 156 -11.24 -7.23 12.73
CA ALA A 156 -10.74 -6.47 11.60
C ALA A 156 -10.69 -5.00 12.00
N TYR A 157 -9.59 -4.36 11.76
CA TYR A 157 -9.38 -2.94 12.02
C TYR A 157 -8.71 -2.29 10.83
N GLY A 158 -8.87 -0.99 10.70
CA GLY A 158 -8.16 -0.23 9.69
C GLY A 158 -8.14 1.25 9.98
N PHE A 159 -7.21 1.94 9.37
CA PHE A 159 -7.05 3.37 9.51
C PHE A 159 -6.47 3.99 8.23
N ALA A 160 -6.86 5.23 7.96
CA ALA A 160 -6.28 5.99 6.86
C ALA A 160 -4.91 6.53 7.26
N TYR A 161 -4.00 6.58 6.28
CA TYR A 161 -2.74 7.30 6.46
C TYR A 161 -2.99 8.80 6.36
N ALA A 162 -2.66 9.53 7.43
CA ALA A 162 -2.69 10.99 7.44
C ALA A 162 -1.56 11.51 8.32
N SER A 163 -1.02 12.67 7.99
CA SER A 163 -0.11 13.35 8.90
C SER A 163 -0.89 13.84 10.13
N GLY A 164 -0.69 13.19 11.28
CA GLY A 164 -1.10 13.69 12.58
C GLY A 164 -2.44 13.19 13.16
N THR A 165 -3.36 12.64 12.38
CA THR A 165 -4.61 12.02 12.88
C THR A 165 -4.98 10.81 12.03
N TYR A 166 -5.29 9.71 12.70
CA TYR A 166 -5.66 8.46 12.04
C TYR A 166 -7.14 8.15 12.31
N PRO A 167 -8.07 8.42 11.35
CA PRO A 167 -9.42 7.92 11.47
C PRO A 167 -9.42 6.39 11.46
N VAL A 168 -9.94 5.79 12.51
CA VAL A 168 -9.92 4.33 12.74
C VAL A 168 -11.32 3.75 12.60
N SER A 169 -11.43 2.63 11.89
CA SER A 169 -12.62 1.80 11.85
C SER A 169 -12.29 0.39 12.33
N TYR A 170 -13.23 -0.27 13.00
CA TYR A 170 -13.06 -1.66 13.42
C TYR A 170 -14.39 -2.39 13.54
N THR A 171 -14.34 -3.72 13.47
CA THR A 171 -15.46 -4.63 13.75
C THR A 171 -14.98 -5.95 14.28
N HIS A 172 -15.81 -6.62 15.09
CA HIS A 172 -15.58 -7.96 15.62
C HIS A 172 -16.20 -9.03 14.71
N LEU A 173 -15.51 -10.15 14.55
CA LEU A 173 -15.97 -11.38 13.92
C LEU A 173 -16.21 -12.44 15.01
#